data_c93aec9f8625758e57a5a14c27d442aa
#
_entry.id   c93aec9f8625758e57a5a14c27d442aa
#
_cell.length_a   1.000
_cell.length_b   1.000
_cell.length_c   1.000
_cell.angle_alpha   90.00
_cell.angle_beta   90.00
_cell.angle_gamma   90.00
#
_symmetry.space_group_name_H-M   'P 1'
#
loop_
_entity.id
_entity.type
_entity.pdbx_description
1 polymer ?
#
loop_
_entity_poly.entity_id
_entity_poly.type
_entity_poly.pdbx_seq_one_letter_code
_entity_poly.pdbx_strand_id
1 'polypeptide(L)'
;GMGHTILERNWRSSHLEIDIISFDPDGIHFVEVKTRMQSIQAPPQESVDRAKQSRITKAARSFLRTKKGLPYGNHECHFDIMAITFRGDAWTHEWFPQAYIPIYL
;
A
#
# COMPACT_ATOMS: atom_id res chain seq x y z
N GLY A 1 4.10 5.85 14.66
CA GLY A 1 4.63 5.23 13.59
C GLY A 1 5.96 5.75 13.10
N MET A 2 6.19 5.64 11.87
CA MET A 2 7.45 5.95 11.19
C MET A 2 7.42 7.34 10.56
N GLY A 3 6.80 8.32 11.24
CA GLY A 3 6.62 9.67 10.71
C GLY A 3 5.46 9.80 9.73
N HIS A 4 4.69 8.74 9.52
CA HIS A 4 3.53 8.76 8.66
C HIS A 4 2.28 9.21 9.40
N THR A 5 1.48 10.01 8.74
CA THR A 5 0.12 10.30 9.18
C THR A 5 -0.82 9.37 8.43
N ILE A 6 -1.60 8.58 9.14
CA ILE A 6 -2.56 7.67 8.51
C ILE A 6 -3.77 8.48 8.06
N LEU A 7 -4.03 8.47 6.77
CA LEU A 7 -5.19 9.16 6.19
C LEU A 7 -6.42 8.25 6.16
N GLU A 8 -6.22 7.00 5.77
CA GLU A 8 -7.30 6.02 5.67
C GLU A 8 -6.79 4.62 5.99
N ARG A 9 -7.68 3.78 6.53
CA ARG A 9 -7.47 2.34 6.68
C ARG A 9 -8.59 1.63 5.98
N ASN A 10 -8.26 0.56 5.25
CA ASN A 10 -9.24 -0.26 4.53
C ASN A 10 -10.16 0.61 3.66
N TRP A 11 -9.54 1.52 2.91
CA TRP A 11 -10.29 2.42 2.04
C TRP A 11 -10.85 1.66 0.84
N ARG A 12 -12.10 1.92 0.52
CA ARG A 12 -12.78 1.25 -0.60
C ARG A 12 -13.46 2.25 -1.51
N SER A 13 -13.46 1.91 -2.80
CA SER A 13 -14.25 2.61 -3.81
C SER A 13 -14.75 1.54 -4.78
N SER A 14 -16.07 1.28 -4.78
CA SER A 14 -16.66 0.18 -5.53
C SER A 14 -16.02 -1.15 -5.07
N HIS A 15 -15.43 -1.93 -5.98
CA HIS A 15 -14.72 -3.17 -5.65
C HIS A 15 -13.22 -2.98 -5.44
N LEU A 16 -12.74 -1.73 -5.48
CA LEU A 16 -11.32 -1.42 -5.29
C LEU A 16 -11.04 -1.16 -3.81
N GLU A 17 -9.88 -1.60 -3.33
CA GLU A 17 -9.52 -1.47 -1.93
C GLU A 17 -8.04 -1.15 -1.78
N ILE A 18 -7.72 -0.31 -0.79
CA ILE A 18 -6.35 -0.04 -0.37
C ILE A 18 -6.30 -0.22 1.16
N ASP A 19 -5.36 -1.02 1.63
CA ASP A 19 -5.28 -1.36 3.05
C ASP A 19 -4.96 -0.15 3.92
N ILE A 20 -3.96 0.64 3.53
CA ILE A 20 -3.55 1.83 4.27
C ILE A 20 -3.19 2.92 3.28
N ILE A 21 -3.66 4.14 3.54
CA ILE A 21 -3.21 5.35 2.85
C ILE A 21 -2.60 6.25 3.89
N SER A 22 -1.33 6.64 3.70
CA SER A 22 -0.61 7.47 4.66
C SER A 22 0.12 8.60 3.95
N PHE A 23 0.56 9.56 4.74
CA PHE A 23 1.29 10.71 4.23
C PHE A 23 2.49 11.00 5.13
N ASP A 24 3.62 11.32 4.53
CA ASP A 24 4.82 11.76 5.23
C ASP A 24 5.55 12.80 4.37
N PRO A 25 6.71 13.30 4.81
CA PRO A 25 7.44 14.31 4.01
C PRO A 25 7.83 13.85 2.61
N ASP A 26 7.93 12.54 2.36
CA ASP A 26 8.27 12.01 1.04
C ASP A 26 7.08 11.99 0.07
N GLY A 27 5.86 12.03 0.58
CA GLY A 27 4.67 12.03 -0.26
C GLY A 27 3.54 11.19 0.30
N ILE A 28 2.64 10.77 -0.58
CA ILE A 28 1.50 9.94 -0.22
C ILE A 28 1.82 8.48 -0.53
N HIS A 29 1.50 7.59 0.44
CA HIS A 29 1.80 6.17 0.36
C HIS A 29 0.52 5.37 0.30
N PHE A 30 0.44 4.49 -0.69
CA PHE A 30 -0.64 3.51 -0.83
C PHE A 30 -0.04 2.15 -0.49
N VAL A 31 -0.45 1.59 0.64
CA VAL A 31 0.23 0.46 1.26
C VAL A 31 -0.63 -0.79 1.18
N GLU A 32 -0.04 -1.86 0.65
CA GLU A 32 -0.61 -3.20 0.68
C GLU A 32 -0.03 -3.94 1.87
N VAL A 33 -0.89 -4.48 2.73
CA VAL A 33 -0.46 -5.28 3.88
C VAL A 33 -0.52 -6.75 3.48
N LYS A 34 0.61 -7.45 3.60
CA LYS A 34 0.71 -8.88 3.32
C LYS A 34 1.09 -9.62 4.59
N THR A 35 0.30 -10.64 4.93
CA THR A 35 0.63 -11.52 6.04
C THR A 35 1.11 -12.85 5.48
N ARG A 36 2.10 -13.44 6.14
CA ARG A 36 2.64 -14.72 5.70
C ARG A 36 3.17 -15.52 6.89
N MET A 37 3.23 -16.83 6.71
CA MET A 37 3.87 -17.71 7.67
C MET A 37 5.37 -17.74 7.39
N GLN A 38 6.16 -18.04 8.42
CA GLN A 38 7.61 -18.03 8.32
C GLN A 38 8.17 -18.92 7.20
N SER A 39 7.47 -20.01 6.89
CA SER A 39 7.94 -20.97 5.88
C SER A 39 7.87 -20.44 4.45
N ILE A 40 7.24 -19.30 4.22
CA ILE A 40 7.12 -18.72 2.87
C ILE A 40 8.39 -17.99 2.54
N GLN A 41 9.02 -18.35 1.43
CA GLN A 41 10.32 -17.85 1.03
C GLN A 41 10.28 -16.75 -0.03
N ALA A 42 9.17 -16.62 -0.76
CA ALA A 42 9.08 -15.64 -1.84
C ALA A 42 9.07 -14.21 -1.30
N PRO A 43 9.77 -13.26 -1.96
CA PRO A 43 9.69 -11.85 -1.59
C PRO A 43 8.25 -11.33 -1.67
N PRO A 44 7.82 -10.44 -0.76
CA PRO A 44 6.45 -9.92 -0.77
C PRO A 44 6.04 -9.26 -2.08
N GLN A 45 6.98 -8.61 -2.78
CA GLN A 45 6.71 -7.96 -4.05
C GLN A 45 6.19 -8.94 -5.10
N GLU A 46 6.64 -10.20 -5.06
CA GLU A 46 6.22 -11.23 -6.01
C GLU A 46 4.77 -11.64 -5.83
N SER A 47 4.16 -11.35 -4.68
CA SER A 47 2.77 -11.69 -4.42
C SER A 47 1.79 -10.64 -4.96
N VAL A 48 2.31 -9.52 -5.48
CA VAL A 48 1.50 -8.45 -6.04
C VAL A 48 1.69 -8.47 -7.56
N ASP A 49 0.84 -9.22 -8.25
CA ASP A 49 0.92 -9.37 -9.70
C ASP A 49 0.44 -8.10 -10.42
N ARG A 50 0.54 -8.11 -11.75
CA ARG A 50 0.18 -6.96 -12.57
C ARG A 50 -1.29 -6.57 -12.43
N ALA A 51 -2.17 -7.56 -12.34
CA ALA A 51 -3.60 -7.29 -12.20
C ALA A 51 -3.87 -6.58 -10.89
N LYS A 52 -3.23 -7.02 -9.81
CA LYS A 52 -3.38 -6.39 -8.51
C LYS A 52 -2.77 -4.99 -8.49
N GLN A 53 -1.58 -4.81 -9.08
CA GLN A 53 -0.96 -3.50 -9.22
C GLN A 53 -1.87 -2.53 -9.97
N SER A 54 -2.51 -2.99 -11.04
CA SER A 54 -3.45 -2.18 -11.80
C SER A 54 -4.65 -1.78 -10.95
N ARG A 55 -5.21 -2.71 -10.18
CA ARG A 55 -6.35 -2.40 -9.30
C ARG A 55 -5.98 -1.38 -8.23
N ILE A 56 -4.80 -1.53 -7.62
CA ILE A 56 -4.32 -0.59 -6.61
C ILE A 56 -4.09 0.78 -7.22
N THR A 57 -3.50 0.85 -8.42
CA THR A 57 -3.29 2.11 -9.11
C THR A 57 -4.61 2.83 -9.39
N LYS A 58 -5.62 2.09 -9.84
CA LYS A 58 -6.96 2.66 -10.08
C LYS A 58 -7.60 3.14 -8.78
N ALA A 59 -7.44 2.37 -7.70
CA ALA A 59 -7.94 2.78 -6.39
C ALA A 59 -7.26 4.06 -5.91
N ALA A 60 -5.94 4.16 -6.09
CA ALA A 60 -5.19 5.35 -5.71
C ALA A 60 -5.68 6.58 -6.47
N ARG A 61 -5.90 6.46 -7.78
CA ARG A 61 -6.44 7.55 -8.59
C ARG A 61 -7.82 7.96 -8.11
N SER A 62 -8.64 6.97 -7.77
CA SER A 62 -9.99 7.22 -7.26
C SER A 62 -9.92 8.00 -5.95
N PHE A 63 -9.02 7.61 -5.04
CA PHE A 63 -8.83 8.33 -3.77
C PHE A 63 -8.43 9.78 -4.01
N LEU A 64 -7.48 10.02 -4.92
CA LEU A 64 -6.98 11.37 -5.20
C LEU A 64 -8.02 12.29 -5.83
N ARG A 65 -9.14 11.74 -6.32
CA ARG A 65 -10.27 12.52 -6.82
C ARG A 65 -11.30 12.82 -5.75
N THR A 66 -11.20 12.17 -4.59
CA THR A 66 -12.12 12.46 -3.48
C THR A 66 -11.78 13.80 -2.84
N LYS A 67 -12.73 14.36 -2.11
CA LYS A 67 -12.53 15.62 -1.39
C LYS A 67 -11.34 15.49 -0.42
N LYS A 68 -11.20 14.35 0.25
CA LYS A 68 -10.12 14.12 1.19
C LYS A 68 -8.77 13.96 0.48
N GLY A 69 -8.76 13.33 -0.69
CA GLY A 69 -7.54 13.06 -1.42
C GLY A 69 -7.02 14.18 -2.29
N LEU A 70 -7.90 15.11 -2.69
CA LEU A 70 -7.51 16.20 -3.60
C LEU A 70 -6.28 16.99 -3.14
N PRO A 71 -6.12 17.32 -1.85
CA PRO A 71 -4.93 18.07 -1.40
C PRO A 71 -3.61 17.35 -1.65
N TYR A 72 -3.64 16.04 -1.84
CA TYR A 72 -2.43 15.23 -2.03
C TYR A 72 -2.11 14.95 -3.49
N GLY A 73 -2.89 15.46 -4.43
CA GLY A 73 -2.73 15.15 -5.85
C GLY A 73 -1.44 15.62 -6.47
N ASN A 74 -0.76 16.60 -5.86
CA ASN A 74 0.51 17.12 -6.36
C ASN A 74 1.72 16.52 -5.66
N HIS A 75 1.52 15.60 -4.72
CA HIS A 75 2.60 14.95 -4.00
C HIS A 75 3.04 13.68 -4.72
N GLU A 76 4.28 13.27 -4.47
CA GLU A 76 4.78 12.02 -5.01
C GLU A 76 3.98 10.86 -4.45
N CYS A 77 3.63 9.90 -5.32
CA CYS A 77 2.89 8.71 -4.94
C CYS A 77 3.84 7.54 -4.78
N HIS A 78 3.73 6.85 -3.65
CA HIS A 78 4.54 5.68 -3.35
C HIS A 78 3.62 4.47 -3.19
N PHE A 79 4.01 3.34 -3.78
CA PHE A 79 3.27 2.09 -3.68
C PHE A 79 4.13 1.12 -2.88
N ASP A 80 3.75 0.93 -1.62
CA ASP A 80 4.56 0.21 -0.64
C ASP A 80 3.90 -1.11 -0.25
N ILE A 81 4.72 -2.04 0.26
CA ILE A 81 4.23 -3.28 0.84
C ILE A 81 4.72 -3.34 2.29
N MET A 82 3.79 -3.65 3.20
CA MET A 82 4.11 -3.99 4.58
C MET A 82 3.91 -5.49 4.74
N ALA A 83 4.99 -6.22 4.97
CA ALA A 83 4.93 -7.66 5.18
C ALA A 83 4.92 -7.96 6.68
N ILE A 84 3.93 -8.74 7.11
CA ILE A 84 3.82 -9.22 8.48
C ILE A 84 4.07 -10.71 8.46
N THR A 85 5.09 -11.16 9.18
CA THR A 85 5.45 -12.57 9.24
C THR A 85 5.16 -13.12 10.61
N PHE A 86 4.42 -14.23 10.66
CA PHE A 86 4.08 -14.91 11.90
C PHE A 86 4.97 -16.13 12.09
N ARG A 87 5.43 -16.28 13.34
CA ARG A 87 6.21 -17.43 13.78
C ARG A 87 5.63 -17.88 15.13
N GLY A 88 4.72 -18.86 15.11
CA GLY A 88 3.99 -19.22 16.30
C GLY A 88 3.20 -18.03 16.85
N ASP A 89 3.44 -17.66 18.09
CA ASP A 89 2.78 -16.52 18.73
C ASP A 89 3.50 -15.19 18.50
N ALA A 90 4.71 -15.25 17.92
CA ALA A 90 5.48 -14.05 17.62
C ALA A 90 5.18 -13.55 16.22
N TRP A 91 5.39 -12.26 16.00
CA TRP A 91 5.28 -11.70 14.66
C TRP A 91 6.33 -10.61 14.48
N THR A 92 6.73 -10.42 13.21
CA THR A 92 7.61 -9.34 12.81
C THR A 92 7.00 -8.63 11.61
N HIS A 93 7.44 -7.42 11.36
CA HIS A 93 7.00 -6.68 10.18
C HIS A 93 8.21 -6.14 9.44
N GLU A 94 8.04 -5.97 8.14
CA GLU A 94 9.05 -5.39 7.29
C GLU A 94 8.38 -4.50 6.26
N TRP A 95 8.92 -3.29 6.11
CA TRP A 95 8.42 -2.30 5.16
C TRP A 95 9.22 -2.36 3.88
N PHE A 96 8.55 -2.47 2.75
CA PHE A 96 9.17 -2.43 1.42
C PHE A 96 8.72 -1.17 0.72
N PRO A 97 9.46 -0.05 0.85
CA PRO A 97 9.07 1.21 0.21
C PRO A 97 9.22 1.10 -1.30
N GLN A 98 8.29 1.72 -2.02
CA GLN A 98 8.27 1.71 -3.48
C GLN A 98 8.51 0.31 -4.04
N ALA A 99 7.72 -0.64 -3.53
CA ALA A 99 7.89 -2.05 -3.84
C ALA A 99 7.67 -2.36 -5.32
N TYR A 100 6.97 -1.49 -6.04
CA TYR A 100 6.76 -1.61 -7.47
C TYR A 100 6.45 -0.24 -8.06
N ILE A 101 6.71 -0.11 -9.36
CA ILE A 101 6.36 1.09 -10.11
C ILE A 101 4.95 0.87 -10.65
N PRO A 102 4.00 1.78 -10.38
CA PRO A 102 2.62 1.58 -10.81
C PRO A 102 2.51 1.59 -12.34
N ILE A 103 1.61 0.75 -12.83
CA ILE A 103 1.29 0.71 -14.26
C ILE A 103 0.19 1.73 -14.52
N TYR A 104 0.50 2.72 -15.35
CA TYR A 104 -0.48 3.72 -15.75
C TYR A 104 -1.22 3.22 -16.99
N LEU A 105 -2.52 3.12 -16.84
CA LEU A 105 -3.39 2.68 -17.92
C LEU A 105 -4.18 3.85 -18.48
#